data_e14dd6a73e41a343d9e058a73a8ee4f2
#
_entry.id   e14dd6a73e41a343d9e058a73a8ee4f2
#
_cell.length_a   1.000
_cell.length_b   1.000
_cell.length_c   1.000
_cell.angle_alpha   90.00
_cell.angle_beta   90.00
_cell.angle_gamma   90.00
#
_symmetry.space_group_name_H-M   'P 1'
#
loop_
_entity.id
_entity.type
_entity.pdbx_description
1 polymer ?
#
loop_
_entity_poly.entity_id
_entity_poly.type
_entity_poly.pdbx_seq_one_letter_code
_entity_poly.pdbx_strand_id
1 'polypeptide(L)'
;MKKHYLFFVSVAYSYPILRPLQDEIRRRGDEVAWFVEPDCPVLLDQDERWLQSVQEVMDYQPIAVFAPGNYIYDFFPGVKVSLFHGYPINKRGDEKDDHFSVRGWFDVYCTQGETSTLPVKELERKYGFFKVYETGW
;
A
#
# COMPACT_ATOMS: atom_id res chain seq x y z
N MET A 1 -13.24 19.54 -3.93
CA MET A 1 -12.33 19.01 -4.96
C MET A 1 -12.04 17.55 -4.67
N LYS A 2 -12.16 16.69 -5.67
CA LYS A 2 -11.86 15.27 -5.51
C LYS A 2 -10.38 15.03 -5.31
N LYS A 3 -10.05 14.20 -4.34
CA LYS A 3 -8.69 13.72 -4.14
C LYS A 3 -8.47 12.46 -4.96
N HIS A 4 -7.29 12.30 -5.50
CA HIS A 4 -6.91 11.16 -6.33
C HIS A 4 -6.02 10.21 -5.54
N TYR A 5 -6.42 8.96 -5.45
CA TYR A 5 -5.64 7.92 -4.78
C TYR A 5 -5.27 6.84 -5.79
N LEU A 6 -4.11 6.24 -5.59
CA LEU A 6 -3.64 5.13 -6.43
C LEU A 6 -3.46 3.89 -5.58
N PHE A 7 -3.93 2.76 -6.09
CA PHE A 7 -3.66 1.44 -5.51
C PHE A 7 -2.63 0.73 -6.38
N PHE A 8 -1.52 0.37 -5.76
CA PHE A 8 -0.42 -0.33 -6.44
C PHE A 8 -0.52 -1.82 -6.14
N VAL A 9 -0.70 -2.63 -7.17
CA VAL A 9 -0.90 -4.08 -7.04
C VAL A 9 0.30 -4.81 -7.62
N SER A 10 1.04 -5.51 -6.77
CA SER A 10 2.16 -6.35 -7.18
C SER A 10 1.88 -7.84 -6.95
N VAL A 11 0.83 -8.16 -6.19
CA VAL A 11 0.44 -9.53 -5.87
C VAL A 11 -1.08 -9.64 -5.87
N ALA A 12 -1.61 -10.81 -6.25
CA ALA A 12 -3.04 -10.99 -6.44
C ALA A 12 -3.88 -10.79 -5.17
N TYR A 13 -3.33 -11.12 -4.01
CA TYR A 13 -4.09 -10.94 -2.76
C TYR A 13 -4.31 -9.48 -2.38
N SER A 14 -3.73 -8.54 -3.13
CA SER A 14 -3.95 -7.11 -2.88
C SER A 14 -5.39 -6.69 -3.13
N TYR A 15 -6.07 -7.31 -4.08
CA TYR A 15 -7.43 -6.90 -4.46
C TYR A 15 -8.41 -6.93 -3.29
N PRO A 16 -8.58 -8.05 -2.57
CA PRO A 16 -9.51 -8.06 -1.44
C PRO A 16 -9.08 -7.19 -0.27
N ILE A 17 -7.78 -6.90 -0.15
CA ILE A 17 -7.30 -6.00 0.89
C ILE A 17 -7.66 -4.55 0.57
N LEU A 18 -7.53 -4.16 -0.69
CA LEU A 18 -7.70 -2.76 -1.10
C LEU A 18 -9.15 -2.36 -1.36
N ARG A 19 -10.02 -3.31 -1.74
CA ARG A 19 -11.41 -2.96 -2.09
C ARG A 19 -12.21 -2.33 -0.96
N PRO A 20 -12.12 -2.77 0.30
CA PRO A 20 -12.80 -2.04 1.38
C PRO A 20 -12.34 -0.60 1.52
N LEU A 21 -11.05 -0.35 1.31
CA LEU A 21 -10.51 1.01 1.34
C LEU A 21 -11.05 1.83 0.17
N GLN A 22 -11.15 1.22 -1.02
CA GLN A 22 -11.75 1.86 -2.18
C GLN A 22 -13.19 2.31 -1.91
N ASP A 23 -13.97 1.43 -1.28
CA ASP A 23 -15.36 1.75 -0.93
C ASP A 23 -15.42 2.96 0.00
N GLU A 24 -14.54 3.03 0.98
CA GLU A 24 -14.50 4.16 1.91
C GLU A 24 -14.08 5.45 1.21
N ILE A 25 -13.08 5.39 0.34
CA ILE A 25 -12.63 6.56 -0.42
C ILE A 25 -13.76 7.08 -1.30
N ARG A 26 -14.45 6.20 -1.99
CA ARG A 26 -15.59 6.56 -2.85
C ARG A 26 -16.74 7.15 -2.03
N ARG A 27 -16.99 6.60 -0.87
CA ARG A 27 -18.02 7.10 0.04
C ARG A 27 -17.75 8.55 0.44
N ARG A 28 -16.49 8.93 0.53
CA ARG A 28 -16.07 10.29 0.87
C ARG A 28 -16.07 11.24 -0.33
N GLY A 29 -16.42 10.76 -1.52
CA GLY A 29 -16.48 11.56 -2.72
C GLY A 29 -15.16 11.69 -3.47
N ASP A 30 -14.16 10.92 -3.08
CA ASP A 30 -12.86 10.91 -3.74
C ASP A 30 -12.77 9.74 -4.72
N GLU A 31 -11.69 9.69 -5.51
CA GLU A 31 -11.57 8.65 -6.52
C GLU A 31 -10.29 7.82 -6.37
N VAL A 32 -10.35 6.60 -6.90
CA VAL A 32 -9.26 5.65 -6.88
C VAL A 32 -8.96 5.18 -8.29
N ALA A 33 -7.69 5.05 -8.61
CA ALA A 33 -7.24 4.34 -9.80
C ALA A 33 -6.30 3.22 -9.36
N TRP A 34 -6.11 2.25 -10.24
CA TRP A 34 -5.32 1.06 -9.96
C TRP A 34 -4.18 0.96 -10.95
N PHE A 35 -3.00 0.63 -10.45
CA PHE A 35 -1.85 0.25 -11.28
C PHE A 35 -1.45 -1.17 -10.90
N VAL A 36 -1.43 -2.07 -11.88
CA VAL A 36 -1.13 -3.49 -11.67
C VAL A 36 0.21 -3.81 -12.34
N GLU A 37 1.13 -4.39 -11.58
CA GLU A 37 2.42 -4.82 -12.11
C GLU A 37 2.26 -5.77 -13.29
N PRO A 38 3.14 -5.74 -14.30
CA PRO A 38 2.99 -6.58 -15.49
C PRO A 38 2.90 -8.08 -15.22
N ASP A 39 3.58 -8.55 -14.18
CA ASP A 39 3.61 -9.98 -13.84
C ASP A 39 2.44 -10.40 -12.96
N CYS A 40 1.58 -9.48 -12.58
CA CYS A 40 0.44 -9.75 -11.71
C CYS A 40 -0.84 -9.85 -12.52
N PRO A 41 -1.74 -10.79 -12.20
CA PRO A 41 -3.00 -10.88 -12.94
C PRO A 41 -3.86 -9.63 -12.70
N VAL A 42 -4.53 -9.17 -13.74
CA VAL A 42 -5.44 -8.03 -13.68
C VAL A 42 -6.83 -8.57 -13.33
N LEU A 43 -7.30 -8.31 -12.13
CA LEU A 43 -8.58 -8.80 -11.63
C LEU A 43 -9.53 -7.63 -11.32
N LEU A 44 -9.46 -6.58 -12.12
CA LEU A 44 -10.26 -5.37 -11.92
C LEU A 44 -11.67 -5.53 -12.48
N ASP A 45 -12.63 -4.90 -11.80
CA ASP A 45 -14.01 -4.80 -12.28
C ASP A 45 -14.13 -3.65 -13.29
N GLN A 46 -15.24 -3.60 -13.99
CA GLN A 46 -15.47 -2.59 -15.04
C GLN A 46 -15.50 -1.17 -14.49
N ASP A 47 -15.93 -1.00 -13.25
CA ASP A 47 -16.02 0.31 -12.62
C ASP A 47 -14.73 0.74 -11.92
N GLU A 48 -13.68 -0.09 -11.99
CA GLU A 48 -12.37 0.22 -11.41
C GLU A 48 -11.44 0.75 -12.49
N ARG A 49 -10.93 1.96 -12.28
CA ARG A 49 -10.09 2.64 -13.27
C ARG A 49 -8.69 2.03 -13.29
N TRP A 50 -8.27 1.55 -14.45
CA TRP A 50 -6.97 0.91 -14.63
C TRP A 50 -6.01 1.83 -15.38
N LEU A 51 -4.95 2.25 -14.69
CA LEU A 51 -3.85 3.00 -15.31
C LEU A 51 -2.83 1.99 -15.82
N GLN A 52 -2.64 1.95 -17.13
CA GLN A 52 -1.88 0.88 -17.78
C GLN A 52 -0.42 1.23 -18.03
N SER A 53 -0.01 2.45 -17.71
CA SER A 53 1.38 2.88 -17.93
C SER A 53 1.82 3.82 -16.82
N VAL A 54 3.13 3.95 -16.66
CA VAL A 54 3.71 4.90 -15.72
C VAL A 54 3.31 6.32 -16.08
N GLN A 55 3.24 6.65 -17.37
CA GLN A 55 2.84 7.98 -17.81
C GLN A 55 1.42 8.31 -17.35
N GLU A 56 0.50 7.35 -17.44
CA GLU A 56 -0.85 7.56 -16.96
C GLU A 56 -0.89 7.85 -15.47
N VAL A 57 -0.03 7.20 -14.68
CA VAL A 57 0.08 7.46 -13.24
C VAL A 57 0.62 8.88 -13.01
N MET A 58 1.64 9.27 -13.74
CA MET A 58 2.20 10.62 -13.62
C MET A 58 1.17 11.69 -13.96
N ASP A 59 0.36 11.45 -14.98
CA ASP A 59 -0.71 12.37 -15.37
C ASP A 59 -1.85 12.40 -14.36
N TYR A 60 -2.12 11.27 -13.73
CA TYR A 60 -3.19 11.15 -12.72
C TYR A 60 -2.88 11.94 -11.45
N GLN A 61 -1.61 12.07 -11.08
CA GLN A 61 -1.15 12.83 -9.93
C GLN A 61 -1.83 12.40 -8.62
N PRO A 62 -1.67 11.15 -8.19
CA PRO A 62 -2.26 10.73 -6.93
C PRO A 62 -1.62 11.45 -5.75
N ILE A 63 -2.42 11.76 -4.73
CA ILE A 63 -1.90 12.36 -3.50
C ILE A 63 -1.34 11.30 -2.55
N ALA A 64 -1.75 10.05 -2.73
CA ALA A 64 -1.26 8.93 -1.95
C ALA A 64 -1.33 7.66 -2.78
N VAL A 65 -0.37 6.76 -2.56
CA VAL A 65 -0.30 5.45 -3.21
C VAL A 65 -0.31 4.39 -2.11
N PHE A 66 -1.25 3.46 -2.19
CA PHE A 66 -1.39 2.38 -1.22
C PHE A 66 -0.94 1.06 -1.82
N ALA A 67 -0.14 0.30 -1.07
CA ALA A 67 0.35 -1.00 -1.53
C ALA A 67 0.40 -2.00 -0.38
N PRO A 68 -0.25 -3.16 -0.52
CA PRO A 68 -0.11 -4.25 0.45
C PRO A 68 1.19 -5.03 0.32
N GLY A 69 1.87 -4.91 -0.83
CA GLY A 69 3.13 -5.58 -1.06
C GLY A 69 4.31 -4.92 -0.35
N ASN A 70 5.50 -5.45 -0.58
CA ASN A 70 6.70 -5.00 0.11
C ASN A 70 7.42 -3.86 -0.60
N TYR A 71 6.99 -3.48 -1.78
CA TYR A 71 7.65 -2.42 -2.53
C TYR A 71 6.65 -1.62 -3.35
N ILE A 72 7.10 -0.46 -3.83
CA ILE A 72 6.36 0.44 -4.69
C ILE A 72 7.38 1.23 -5.51
N TYR A 73 6.96 1.78 -6.65
CA TYR A 73 7.83 2.67 -7.42
C TYR A 73 7.93 4.01 -6.69
N ASP A 74 9.12 4.34 -6.22
CA ASP A 74 9.34 5.54 -5.43
C ASP A 74 9.15 6.84 -6.22
N PHE A 75 9.24 6.78 -7.54
CA PHE A 75 9.05 7.95 -8.40
C PHE A 75 7.57 8.28 -8.66
N PHE A 76 6.64 7.43 -8.24
CA PHE A 76 5.21 7.76 -8.33
C PHE A 76 4.91 8.96 -7.44
N PRO A 77 4.06 9.91 -7.90
CA PRO A 77 3.69 11.05 -7.06
C PRO A 77 2.89 10.63 -5.84
N GLY A 78 2.96 11.45 -4.79
CA GLY A 78 2.16 11.25 -3.59
C GLY A 78 2.87 10.52 -2.48
N VAL A 79 2.20 10.46 -1.34
CA VAL A 79 2.68 9.76 -0.15
C VAL A 79 2.57 8.24 -0.37
N LYS A 80 3.60 7.50 -0.02
CA LYS A 80 3.63 6.05 -0.18
C LYS A 80 3.19 5.39 1.12
N VAL A 81 2.12 4.60 1.06
CA VAL A 81 1.50 3.98 2.23
C VAL A 81 1.57 2.46 2.11
N SER A 82 2.23 1.82 3.06
CA SER A 82 2.29 0.37 3.14
C SER A 82 1.17 -0.15 4.02
N LEU A 83 0.43 -1.15 3.55
CA LEU A 83 -0.64 -1.80 4.28
C LEU A 83 -0.21 -3.22 4.64
N PHE A 84 -0.01 -3.48 5.92
CA PHE A 84 0.30 -4.83 6.38
C PHE A 84 -0.95 -5.71 6.28
N HIS A 85 -0.73 -6.97 5.93
CA HIS A 85 -1.79 -7.97 5.79
C HIS A 85 -1.34 -9.28 6.44
N GLY A 86 -2.25 -10.00 7.09
CA GLY A 86 -1.92 -11.23 7.77
C GLY A 86 -1.08 -11.00 9.03
N TYR A 87 -0.51 -12.04 9.56
CA TYR A 87 0.35 -11.99 10.74
C TYR A 87 1.79 -12.30 10.31
N PRO A 88 2.64 -11.30 10.15
CA PRO A 88 3.97 -11.50 9.58
C PRO A 88 4.98 -12.16 10.50
N ILE A 89 4.79 -12.04 11.82
CA ILE A 89 5.75 -12.58 12.78
C ILE A 89 5.84 -14.10 12.68
N ASN A 90 7.06 -14.62 12.49
CA ASN A 90 7.35 -16.05 12.38
C ASN A 90 6.66 -16.74 11.20
N LYS A 91 6.09 -15.99 10.28
CA LYS A 91 5.38 -16.56 9.14
C LYS A 91 6.29 -17.38 8.25
N ARG A 92 7.55 -17.00 8.15
CA ARG A 92 8.57 -17.67 7.33
C ARG A 92 9.72 -18.22 8.18
N GLY A 93 9.45 -18.58 9.42
CA GLY A 93 10.48 -19.09 10.28
C GLY A 93 11.60 -18.09 10.53
N ASP A 94 12.81 -18.41 10.10
CA ASP A 94 13.97 -17.56 10.28
C ASP A 94 14.00 -16.34 9.37
N GLU A 95 13.04 -16.23 8.45
CA GLU A 95 12.90 -15.06 7.58
C GLU A 95 11.99 -14.00 8.18
N LYS A 96 11.72 -14.08 9.47
CA LYS A 96 10.79 -13.17 10.15
C LYS A 96 11.12 -11.69 9.96
N ASP A 97 12.39 -11.38 9.82
CA ASP A 97 12.83 -10.00 9.68
C ASP A 97 12.44 -9.39 8.32
N ASP A 98 12.17 -10.23 7.33
CA ASP A 98 11.77 -9.76 6.00
C ASP A 98 10.44 -9.01 6.02
N HIS A 99 9.53 -9.43 6.90
CA HIS A 99 8.22 -8.78 7.01
C HIS A 99 8.30 -7.39 7.61
N PHE A 100 9.32 -7.14 8.40
CA PHE A 100 9.52 -5.86 9.08
C PHE A 100 10.68 -5.09 8.49
N SER A 101 11.23 -5.54 7.36
CA SER A 101 12.30 -4.82 6.70
C SER A 101 11.79 -3.50 6.15
N VAL A 102 12.47 -2.42 6.50
CA VAL A 102 12.18 -1.09 5.97
C VAL A 102 13.08 -0.89 4.77
N ARG A 103 12.47 -0.84 3.59
CA ARG A 103 13.22 -0.78 2.33
C ARG A 103 13.34 0.63 1.77
N GLY A 104 12.83 1.63 2.49
CA GLY A 104 12.95 3.03 2.07
C GLY A 104 11.94 3.46 1.02
N TRP A 105 10.97 2.63 0.68
CA TRP A 105 10.00 2.92 -0.37
C TRP A 105 8.70 3.53 0.12
N PHE A 106 8.43 3.47 1.44
CA PHE A 106 7.17 3.93 2.00
C PHE A 106 7.38 5.05 2.99
N ASP A 107 6.45 6.02 2.96
CA ASP A 107 6.41 7.14 3.90
C ASP A 107 5.56 6.82 5.13
N VAL A 108 4.58 5.94 4.98
CA VAL A 108 3.62 5.58 6.03
C VAL A 108 3.44 4.08 6.05
N TYR A 109 3.43 3.50 7.25
CA TYR A 109 3.13 2.09 7.45
C TYR A 109 1.86 1.97 8.29
N CYS A 110 0.86 1.26 7.76
CA CYS A 110 -0.37 0.95 8.47
C CYS A 110 -0.30 -0.49 8.95
N THR A 111 -0.35 -0.69 10.25
CA THR A 111 -0.19 -2.00 10.87
C THR A 111 -1.52 -2.53 11.40
N GLN A 112 -1.59 -3.85 11.57
CA GLN A 112 -2.84 -4.52 11.92
C GLN A 112 -3.17 -4.45 13.40
N GLY A 113 -2.16 -4.50 14.26
CA GLY A 113 -2.33 -4.51 15.69
C GLY A 113 -0.99 -4.51 16.39
N GLU A 114 -1.02 -4.63 17.70
CA GLU A 114 0.18 -4.50 18.53
C GLU A 114 1.32 -5.41 18.09
N THR A 115 1.01 -6.64 17.68
CA THR A 115 2.01 -7.63 17.28
C THR A 115 2.86 -7.15 16.10
N SER A 116 2.27 -6.43 15.15
CA SER A 116 3.00 -5.88 14.01
C SER A 116 3.41 -4.42 14.24
N THR A 117 2.67 -3.68 15.08
CA THR A 117 2.93 -2.26 15.32
C THR A 117 4.24 -2.03 16.06
N LEU A 118 4.49 -2.78 17.13
CA LEU A 118 5.65 -2.53 17.97
C LEU A 118 6.99 -2.70 17.24
N PRO A 119 7.21 -3.79 16.47
CA PRO A 119 8.46 -3.90 15.72
C PRO A 119 8.66 -2.79 14.71
N VAL A 120 7.60 -2.37 14.02
CA VAL A 120 7.71 -1.34 13.00
C VAL A 120 7.92 0.03 13.64
N LYS A 121 7.33 0.30 14.81
CA LYS A 121 7.58 1.55 15.54
C LYS A 121 9.02 1.65 16.04
N GLU A 122 9.64 0.53 16.39
CA GLU A 122 11.06 0.54 16.72
C GLU A 122 11.91 0.92 15.52
N LEU A 123 11.55 0.46 14.33
CA LEU A 123 12.24 0.85 13.10
C LEU A 123 11.97 2.32 12.77
N GLU A 124 10.77 2.82 13.06
CA GLU A 124 10.46 4.24 12.89
C GLU A 124 11.43 5.12 13.71
N ARG A 125 11.65 4.75 14.96
CA ARG A 125 12.60 5.46 15.81
C ARG A 125 14.04 5.38 15.30
N LYS A 126 14.41 4.18 14.79
CA LYS A 126 15.77 3.94 14.32
C LYS A 126 16.08 4.69 13.03
N TYR A 127 15.18 4.70 12.08
CA TYR A 127 15.43 5.28 10.75
C TYR A 127 14.89 6.69 10.60
N GLY A 128 13.73 6.98 11.14
CA GLY A 128 13.18 8.34 11.22
C GLY A 128 12.57 8.90 9.93
N PHE A 129 12.50 8.14 8.83
CA PHE A 129 12.01 8.67 7.58
C PHE A 129 10.57 8.27 7.23
N PHE A 130 9.91 7.52 8.10
CA PHE A 130 8.53 7.09 7.86
C PHE A 130 7.70 7.17 9.13
N LYS A 131 6.39 7.05 8.97
CA LYS A 131 5.41 7.07 10.06
C LYS A 131 4.68 5.75 10.13
N VAL A 132 4.21 5.39 11.33
CA VAL A 132 3.51 4.14 11.58
C VAL A 132 2.17 4.44 12.23
N TYR A 133 1.10 3.84 11.69
CA TYR A 133 -0.25 3.94 12.23
C TYR A 133 -0.83 2.55 12.40
N GLU A 134 -1.39 2.27 13.56
CA GLU A 134 -2.10 1.00 13.79
C GLU A 134 -3.56 1.20 13.37
N THR A 135 -3.92 0.60 12.25
CA THR A 135 -5.26 0.77 11.68
C THR A 135 -6.16 -0.43 11.87
N GLY A 136 -5.58 -1.59 12.19
CA GLY A 136 -6.32 -2.85 12.24
C GLY A 136 -6.73 -3.33 10.86
N TRP A 137 -7.68 -4.24 10.85
CA TRP A 137 -8.24 -4.80 9.61
C TRP A 137 -9.59 -4.18 9.27
#